data_66a21fcd06ef07de5078096a70251fe7
#
_entry.id   66a21fcd06ef07de5078096a70251fe7
#
_cell.length_a   1.000
_cell.length_b   1.000
_cell.length_c   1.000
_cell.angle_alpha   90.00
_cell.angle_beta   90.00
_cell.angle_gamma   90.00
#
_symmetry.space_group_name_H-M   'P 1'
#
loop_
_entity.id
_entity.type
_entity.pdbx_description
1 polymer ?
#
loop_
_entity_poly.entity_id
_entity_poly.type
_entity_poly.pdbx_seq_one_letter_code
_entity_poly.pdbx_strand_id
1 'polypeptide(L)' 'MSEAVTVNVLVAEPYLKRIDEVVSGLRAAGLRISSVLSEVGLVQGVAREDKLASLEHVAGVSAVERSQEVHVPPLGSEPQ' A
#
# COMPACT_ATOMS: atom_id res chain seq x y z
N MET A 1 -3.21 11.91 -17.16
CA MET A 1 -2.15 11.44 -16.29
C MET A 1 -2.71 11.08 -14.94
N SER A 2 -2.41 9.88 -14.48
CA SER A 2 -2.90 9.45 -13.20
C SER A 2 -2.04 10.02 -12.08
N GLU A 3 -2.68 10.37 -11.00
CA GLU A 3 -1.97 10.83 -9.83
C GLU A 3 -1.42 9.64 -9.06
N ALA A 4 -0.31 9.87 -8.39
CA ALA A 4 0.23 8.89 -7.48
C ALA A 4 -0.47 9.03 -6.14
N VAL A 5 -0.90 7.92 -5.58
CA VAL A 5 -1.58 7.94 -4.29
C VAL A 5 -0.87 6.98 -3.36
N THR A 6 -0.91 7.31 -2.09
CA THR A 6 -0.36 6.45 -1.06
C THR A 6 -1.38 5.37 -0.75
N VAL A 7 -0.93 4.14 -0.68
CA VAL A 7 -1.84 3.03 -0.42
C VAL A 7 -1.28 2.13 0.67
N ASN A 8 -2.19 1.49 1.36
CA ASN A 8 -1.88 0.46 2.33
C ASN A 8 -2.45 -0.83 1.79
N VAL A 9 -1.60 -1.84 1.67
CA VAL A 9 -2.02 -3.14 1.17
C VAL A 9 -1.98 -4.12 2.33
N LEU A 10 -3.10 -4.76 2.56
CA LEU A 10 -3.19 -5.77 3.61
C LEU A 10 -2.97 -7.14 2.99
N VAL A 11 -2.05 -7.89 3.59
CA VAL A 11 -1.71 -9.23 3.12
C VAL A 11 -2.58 -10.24 3.83
N ALA A 12 -3.16 -11.16 3.06
CA ALA A 12 -4.01 -12.19 3.63
C ALA A 12 -3.20 -13.08 4.57
N GLU A 13 -3.84 -13.50 5.65
CA GLU A 13 -3.14 -14.24 6.69
C GLU A 13 -2.39 -15.46 6.17
N PRO A 14 -2.97 -16.28 5.29
CA PRO A 14 -2.23 -17.46 4.79
C PRO A 14 -0.96 -17.11 4.04
N TYR A 15 -0.80 -15.84 3.63
CA TYR A 15 0.35 -15.42 2.86
C TYR A 15 1.38 -14.69 3.70
N LEU A 16 1.17 -14.58 5.00
CA LEU A 16 2.12 -13.82 5.82
C LEU A 16 3.51 -14.45 5.80
N LYS A 17 3.58 -15.77 5.73
CA LYS A 17 4.87 -16.43 5.67
C LYS A 17 5.50 -16.32 4.29
N ARG A 18 4.76 -15.88 3.32
CA ARG A 18 5.24 -15.69 1.96
C ARG A 18 5.08 -14.24 1.52
N ILE A 19 5.28 -13.34 2.47
CA ILE A 19 5.06 -11.94 2.18
C ILE A 19 6.00 -11.44 1.10
N ASP A 20 7.18 -12.06 0.96
CA ASP A 20 8.11 -11.70 -0.10
C ASP A 20 7.48 -11.90 -1.47
N GLU A 21 6.70 -12.95 -1.63
CA GLU A 21 6.04 -13.22 -2.90
C GLU A 21 4.97 -12.18 -3.18
N VAL A 22 4.25 -11.78 -2.12
CA VAL A 22 3.23 -10.76 -2.27
C VAL A 22 3.89 -9.44 -2.64
N VAL A 23 4.98 -9.10 -1.99
CA VAL A 23 5.72 -7.87 -2.29
C VAL A 23 6.18 -7.86 -3.74
N SER A 24 6.71 -8.99 -4.21
CA SER A 24 7.14 -9.10 -5.59
C SER A 24 5.98 -8.84 -6.55
N GLY A 25 4.84 -9.45 -6.25
CA GLY A 25 3.65 -9.27 -7.09
C GLY A 25 3.17 -7.84 -7.11
N LEU A 26 3.23 -7.18 -5.94
CA LEU A 26 2.80 -5.79 -5.86
C LEU A 26 3.73 -4.88 -6.67
N ARG A 27 5.03 -5.14 -6.61
CA ARG A 27 5.95 -4.35 -7.41
C ARG A 27 5.70 -4.55 -8.90
N ALA A 28 5.44 -5.78 -9.29
CA ALA A 28 5.16 -6.07 -10.70
C ALA A 28 3.87 -5.39 -11.14
N ALA A 29 2.95 -5.18 -10.20
CA ALA A 29 1.69 -4.53 -10.52
C ALA A 29 1.78 -3.02 -10.49
N GLY A 30 2.94 -2.47 -10.11
CA GLY A 30 3.15 -1.04 -10.19
C GLY A 30 3.26 -0.31 -8.87
N LEU A 31 3.34 -1.05 -7.77
CA LEU A 31 3.45 -0.40 -6.46
C LEU A 31 4.89 -0.07 -6.16
N ARG A 32 5.13 1.17 -5.76
CA ARG A 32 6.43 1.57 -5.25
C ARG A 32 6.39 1.42 -3.76
N ILE A 33 7.05 0.42 -3.25
CA ILE A 33 6.93 0.06 -1.85
C ILE A 33 7.85 0.94 -1.03
N SER A 34 7.30 1.54 0.02
CA SER A 34 8.07 2.35 0.93
C SER A 34 8.32 1.65 2.26
N SER A 35 7.46 0.71 2.63
CA SER A 35 7.58 0.05 3.92
C SER A 35 6.86 -1.27 3.89
N VAL A 36 7.46 -2.27 4.54
CA VAL A 36 6.83 -3.58 4.70
C VAL A 36 6.83 -3.92 6.17
N LEU A 37 5.65 -4.08 6.73
CA LEU A 37 5.50 -4.47 8.12
C LEU A 37 5.04 -5.90 8.14
N SER A 38 6.01 -6.82 8.05
CA SER A 38 5.70 -8.22 7.84
C SER A 38 4.97 -8.85 9.03
N GLU A 39 5.17 -8.33 10.21
CA GLU A 39 4.52 -8.89 11.39
C GLU A 39 3.02 -8.69 11.36
N VAL A 40 2.57 -7.61 10.79
CA VAL A 40 1.14 -7.33 10.73
C VAL A 40 0.58 -7.51 9.33
N GLY A 41 1.43 -7.83 8.36
CA GLY A 41 0.96 -8.04 7.00
C GLY A 41 0.55 -6.77 6.30
N LEU A 42 1.27 -5.70 6.53
CA LEU A 42 0.94 -4.41 5.92
C LEU A 42 2.08 -3.97 5.01
N VAL A 43 1.73 -3.63 3.79
CA VAL A 43 2.69 -3.09 2.83
C VAL A 43 2.24 -1.69 2.46
N GLN A 44 3.12 -0.74 2.64
CA GLN A 44 2.80 0.64 2.30
C GLN A 44 3.61 1.08 1.11
N GLY A 45 2.99 1.87 0.26
CA GLY A 45 3.68 2.36 -0.90
C GLY A 45 2.86 3.37 -1.66
N VAL A 46 3.35 3.68 -2.85
CA VAL A 46 2.74 4.68 -3.71
C VAL A 46 2.49 4.02 -5.05
N ALA A 47 1.31 4.23 -5.60
CA ALA A 47 0.97 3.70 -6.92
C ALA A 47 0.13 4.73 -7.65
N ARG A 48 0.16 4.63 -8.98
CA ARG A 48 -0.72 5.46 -9.77
C ARG A 48 -2.16 5.02 -9.55
N GLU A 49 -3.04 5.98 -9.55
CA GLU A 49 -4.43 5.69 -9.24
C GLU A 49 -5.01 4.64 -10.18
N ASP A 50 -4.60 4.65 -11.45
CA ASP A 50 -5.12 3.69 -12.41
C ASP A 50 -4.56 2.29 -12.24
N LYS A 51 -3.64 2.09 -11.28
CA LYS A 51 -3.09 0.78 -11.00
C LYS A 51 -3.70 0.12 -9.76
N LEU A 52 -4.57 0.82 -9.07
CA LEU A 52 -5.09 0.28 -7.82
C LEU A 52 -5.88 -1.01 -8.01
N ALA A 53 -6.64 -1.08 -9.11
CA ALA A 53 -7.38 -2.31 -9.37
C ALA A 53 -6.45 -3.49 -9.59
N SER A 54 -5.32 -3.26 -10.24
CA SER A 54 -4.33 -4.31 -10.47
C SER A 54 -3.75 -4.81 -9.16
N LEU A 55 -3.54 -3.90 -8.22
CA LEU A 55 -2.99 -4.30 -6.92
C LEU A 55 -3.95 -5.23 -6.20
N GLU A 56 -5.24 -5.02 -6.34
CA GLU A 56 -6.21 -5.86 -5.66
C GLU A 56 -6.23 -7.28 -6.17
N HIS A 57 -5.70 -7.49 -7.37
CA HIS A 57 -5.69 -8.82 -7.97
C HIS A 57 -4.40 -9.58 -7.73
N VAL A 58 -3.47 -8.99 -7.00
CA VAL A 58 -2.21 -9.68 -6.70
C VAL A 58 -2.49 -10.80 -5.71
N ALA A 59 -1.91 -11.97 -5.97
CA ALA A 59 -2.11 -13.10 -5.09
C ALA A 59 -1.62 -12.76 -3.68
N GLY A 60 -2.43 -13.07 -2.69
CA GLY A 60 -2.08 -12.82 -1.30
C GLY A 60 -2.55 -11.48 -0.77
N VAL A 61 -3.15 -10.65 -1.60
CA VAL A 61 -3.65 -9.35 -1.17
C VAL A 61 -5.07 -9.52 -0.64
N SER A 62 -5.27 -9.08 0.59
CA SER A 62 -6.58 -9.12 1.22
C SER A 62 -7.37 -7.86 0.92
N ALA A 63 -6.71 -6.71 0.96
CA ALA A 63 -7.37 -5.44 0.72
C ALA A 63 -6.34 -4.40 0.33
N VAL A 64 -6.78 -3.44 -0.45
CA VAL A 64 -5.97 -2.29 -0.82
C VAL A 64 -6.75 -1.06 -0.39
N GLU A 65 -6.12 -0.22 0.43
CA GLU A 65 -6.77 0.97 0.94
C GLU A 65 -5.97 2.20 0.53
N ARG A 66 -6.66 3.20 0.06
CA ARG A 66 -6.03 4.47 -0.20
C ARG A 66 -5.81 5.15 1.13
N SER A 67 -4.58 5.52 1.36
CA SER A 67 -4.30 6.32 2.53
C SER A 67 -4.80 7.69 2.23
N GLN A 68 -5.83 8.07 2.91
CA GLN A 68 -6.27 9.43 2.82
C GLN A 68 -5.34 10.23 3.68
N GLU A 69 -4.34 10.67 3.07
CA GLU A 69 -3.51 11.58 3.74
C GLU A 69 -4.19 12.87 3.81
N VAL A 70 -4.93 13.01 4.83
CA VAL A 70 -5.35 14.31 5.17
C VAL A 70 -4.08 15.08 5.39
N HIS A 71 -3.80 15.89 4.46
CA HIS A 71 -2.67 16.75 4.57
C HIS A 71 -3.01 17.78 5.58
N VAL A 72 -3.00 17.35 6.79
CA VAL A 72 -3.16 18.30 7.86
C VAL A 72 -1.87 19.05 7.89
N PRO A 73 -1.90 20.32 7.62
CA PRO A 73 -0.71 21.10 7.81
C PRO A 73 -0.32 20.93 9.25
N PRO A 74 0.80 20.69 9.48
CA PRO A 74 1.25 20.45 10.83
C PRO A 74 0.86 21.56 11.75
N LEU A 75 0.28 21.39 12.15
CA LEU A 75 0.00 22.10 12.85
C LEU A 75 0.44 22.58 13.54
N GLY A 76 0.52 22.46 13.03
CA GLY A 76 0.94 22.72 13.39
C GLY A 76 0.75 23.08 13.59
N SER A 77 0.79 23.07 13.36
CA SER A 77 0.72 23.19 13.55
C SER A 77 0.10 23.46 14.21
N GLU A 78 -0.01 23.47 14.59
CA GLU A 78 -0.28 23.60 15.30
C GLU A 78 -0.61 23.99 15.95
N PRO A 79 -0.98 24.41 16.37
CA PRO A 79 -1.07 24.73 17.06
C PRO A 79 -0.86 24.82 17.84
N GLN A 80 -0.59 25.07 17.92
CA GLN A 80 -0.21 25.03 18.60
C GLN A 80 -0.38 25.40 19.25
#